data_c11269308b6884c60cdffad4805afe29
#
_entry.id   c11269308b6884c60cdffad4805afe29
#
_cell.length_a   1.000
_cell.length_b   1.000
_cell.length_c   1.000
_cell.angle_alpha   90.00
_cell.angle_beta   90.00
_cell.angle_gamma   90.00
#
_symmetry.space_group_name_H-M   'P 1'
#
loop_
_entity.id
_entity.type
_entity.pdbx_description
1 polymer ?
#
loop_
_entity_poly.entity_id
_entity_poly.type
_entity_poly.pdbx_seq_one_letter_code
_entity_poly.pdbx_strand_id
1 'polypeptide(L)'
;IFAAVALVCSTFVACEEKFVDYTPAAQESTAQVYFSKDTKTTIDILEATSVEIPVMRAVTAGALDVAVAVKIDEANAPLFNIPTKVSFADGENATKLVITFDPAKLTYGKKYPITLQLGADVITDYGRDLLALTLDYPEPYVSLGKGKFIDTYLFEDEYDVEIQQNQIDPTMFRLVKPYHEGIEAEEIPTKGNAAEFVTFRILKKGEILEDVEITREDL
;
A
#
# COMPACT_ATOMS: atom_id res chain seq x y z
N ILE A 1 15.51 24.26 -83.27
CA ILE A 1 14.46 23.62 -82.40
C ILE A 1 14.94 23.73 -80.99
N PHE A 2 14.43 24.74 -80.29
CA PHE A 2 14.73 24.92 -78.85
C PHE A 2 13.55 24.37 -78.06
N ALA A 3 13.78 23.37 -77.24
CA ALA A 3 12.81 22.85 -76.28
C ALA A 3 12.98 23.62 -74.96
N ALA A 4 11.97 24.41 -74.59
CA ALA A 4 11.91 25.11 -73.29
C ALA A 4 11.48 24.09 -72.27
N VAL A 5 12.34 23.82 -71.29
CA VAL A 5 12.02 23.07 -70.06
C VAL A 5 11.44 24.08 -69.05
N ALA A 6 10.16 23.98 -68.79
CA ALA A 6 9.51 24.78 -67.73
C ALA A 6 9.81 24.11 -66.39
N LEU A 7 10.63 24.78 -65.57
CA LEU A 7 10.91 24.43 -64.19
C LEU A 7 9.73 24.88 -63.30
N VAL A 8 8.90 23.91 -62.89
CA VAL A 8 7.83 24.17 -61.91
C VAL A 8 8.46 24.27 -60.55
N CYS A 9 8.67 25.49 -60.06
CA CYS A 9 8.98 25.76 -58.66
C CYS A 9 7.71 25.49 -57.79
N SER A 10 7.61 24.34 -57.23
CA SER A 10 6.66 24.11 -56.14
C SER A 10 7.12 24.84 -54.89
N THR A 11 6.46 25.97 -54.61
CA THR A 11 6.60 26.69 -53.35
C THR A 11 6.01 25.80 -52.24
N PHE A 12 6.88 25.14 -51.48
CA PHE A 12 6.49 24.63 -50.18
C PHE A 12 6.15 25.79 -49.29
N VAL A 13 4.86 26.05 -49.06
CA VAL A 13 4.40 26.87 -47.98
C VAL A 13 4.68 26.06 -46.72
N ALA A 14 5.84 26.30 -46.10
CA ALA A 14 6.08 25.83 -44.77
C ALA A 14 5.03 26.59 -43.89
N CYS A 15 4.10 25.82 -43.30
CA CYS A 15 3.36 26.29 -42.16
C CYS A 15 4.40 26.76 -41.14
N GLU A 16 4.56 28.05 -40.94
CA GLU A 16 5.15 28.54 -39.71
C GLU A 16 4.21 28.09 -38.58
N GLU A 17 4.54 26.94 -37.99
CA GLU A 17 4.08 26.70 -36.65
C GLU A 17 4.59 27.87 -35.81
N LYS A 18 3.69 28.77 -35.46
CA LYS A 18 3.94 29.70 -34.37
C LYS A 18 4.24 28.84 -33.17
N PHE A 19 5.51 28.57 -32.89
CA PHE A 19 5.95 28.17 -31.58
C PHE A 19 5.41 29.28 -30.66
N VAL A 20 4.29 29.00 -30.02
CA VAL A 20 3.89 29.76 -28.86
C VAL A 20 5.08 29.60 -27.93
N ASP A 21 5.81 30.70 -27.71
CA ASP A 21 6.84 30.74 -26.66
C ASP A 21 6.17 30.19 -25.40
N TYR A 22 6.42 28.93 -25.14
CA TYR A 22 6.04 28.31 -23.87
C TYR A 22 6.93 29.01 -22.85
N THR A 23 6.44 30.12 -22.30
CA THR A 23 7.03 30.65 -21.10
C THR A 23 6.81 29.52 -20.08
N PRO A 24 7.87 28.85 -19.64
CA PRO A 24 7.70 27.86 -18.59
C PRO A 24 6.96 28.57 -17.46
N ALA A 25 5.87 28.02 -16.97
CA ALA A 25 5.18 28.55 -15.81
C ALA A 25 6.26 28.92 -14.81
N ALA A 26 6.26 30.14 -14.33
CA ALA A 26 7.29 30.60 -13.40
C ALA A 26 7.48 29.51 -12.38
N GLN A 27 8.71 28.99 -12.28
CA GLN A 27 9.00 27.97 -11.30
C GLN A 27 8.58 28.56 -9.98
N GLU A 28 7.45 28.10 -9.46
CA GLU A 28 7.06 28.49 -8.13
C GLU A 28 8.23 28.13 -7.23
N SER A 29 8.65 29.09 -6.42
CA SER A 29 9.84 28.98 -5.55
C SER A 29 9.64 27.99 -4.41
N THR A 30 8.69 27.07 -4.53
CA THR A 30 8.36 26.05 -3.57
C THR A 30 9.28 24.84 -3.75
N ALA A 31 9.64 24.20 -2.67
CA ALA A 31 10.51 23.01 -2.68
C ALA A 31 9.87 21.80 -3.38
N GLN A 32 8.59 21.85 -3.70
CA GLN A 32 7.80 20.82 -4.38
C GLN A 32 7.93 19.48 -3.67
N VAL A 33 7.52 19.46 -2.39
CA VAL A 33 7.58 18.28 -1.52
C VAL A 33 6.35 17.41 -1.73
N TYR A 34 6.54 16.09 -1.68
CA TYR A 34 5.46 15.13 -1.88
C TYR A 34 5.78 13.75 -1.27
N PHE A 35 4.75 12.96 -0.95
CA PHE A 35 4.88 11.54 -0.67
C PHE A 35 5.03 10.74 -1.97
N SER A 36 5.94 9.78 -2.00
CA SER A 36 6.10 8.89 -3.17
C SER A 36 4.78 8.16 -3.50
N LYS A 37 4.49 8.01 -4.79
CA LYS A 37 3.34 7.23 -5.27
C LYS A 37 3.44 5.76 -4.91
N ASP A 38 4.66 5.25 -4.78
CA ASP A 38 4.95 3.86 -4.45
C ASP A 38 4.87 3.56 -2.95
N THR A 39 4.58 4.59 -2.12
CA THR A 39 4.39 4.38 -0.68
C THR A 39 3.16 3.52 -0.45
N LYS A 40 3.38 2.38 0.22
CA LYS A 40 2.30 1.47 0.61
C LYS A 40 1.33 2.17 1.55
N THR A 41 0.04 1.96 1.32
CA THR A 41 -1.03 2.51 2.16
C THR A 41 -1.47 1.57 3.27
N THR A 42 -1.14 0.28 3.16
CA THR A 42 -1.30 -0.71 4.23
C THR A 42 0.05 -1.36 4.49
N ILE A 43 0.49 -1.34 5.73
CA ILE A 43 1.82 -1.82 6.15
C ILE A 43 1.61 -2.79 7.30
N ASP A 44 1.99 -4.04 7.09
CA ASP A 44 2.08 -5.05 8.15
C ASP A 44 3.24 -4.67 9.10
N ILE A 45 2.92 -4.60 10.40
CA ILE A 45 3.86 -4.19 11.44
C ILE A 45 4.13 -5.28 12.50
N LEU A 46 3.75 -6.55 12.21
CA LEU A 46 3.87 -7.66 13.16
C LEU A 46 5.29 -7.84 13.70
N GLU A 47 6.29 -7.75 12.82
CA GLU A 47 7.70 -7.94 13.15
C GLU A 47 8.47 -6.59 13.24
N ALA A 48 7.76 -5.46 13.25
CA ALA A 48 8.36 -4.14 13.20
C ALA A 48 8.29 -3.41 14.55
N THR A 49 9.21 -2.48 14.74
CA THR A 49 9.19 -1.46 15.82
C THR A 49 9.14 -0.04 15.26
N SER A 50 9.27 0.09 13.94
CA SER A 50 9.18 1.36 13.23
C SER A 50 8.75 1.17 11.79
N VAL A 51 8.19 2.24 11.21
CA VAL A 51 7.83 2.33 9.79
C VAL A 51 8.45 3.59 9.20
N GLU A 52 9.11 3.46 8.06
CA GLU A 52 9.72 4.55 7.33
C GLU A 52 8.84 4.97 6.15
N ILE A 53 8.44 6.22 6.13
CA ILE A 53 7.64 6.82 5.05
C ILE A 53 8.54 7.74 4.23
N PRO A 54 8.81 7.42 2.96
CA PRO A 54 9.65 8.26 2.10
C PRO A 54 8.94 9.55 1.76
N VAL A 55 9.65 10.67 1.94
CA VAL A 55 9.23 12.02 1.55
C VAL A 55 10.25 12.54 0.55
N MET A 56 9.76 13.05 -0.57
CA MET A 56 10.56 13.50 -1.71
C MET A 56 10.41 14.98 -1.92
N ARG A 57 11.41 15.61 -2.53
CA ARG A 57 11.32 16.98 -3.05
C ARG A 57 11.96 17.10 -4.42
N ALA A 58 11.41 17.97 -5.29
CA ALA A 58 11.96 18.20 -6.62
C ALA A 58 13.05 19.28 -6.62
N VAL A 59 12.90 20.34 -5.82
CA VAL A 59 13.89 21.41 -5.71
C VAL A 59 14.78 21.13 -4.50
N THR A 60 16.06 20.89 -4.76
CA THR A 60 17.02 20.39 -3.74
C THR A 60 17.89 21.48 -3.11
N ALA A 61 17.79 22.73 -3.61
CA ALA A 61 18.60 23.85 -3.12
C ALA A 61 18.23 24.22 -1.68
N GLY A 62 19.25 24.28 -0.82
CA GLY A 62 19.13 24.64 0.58
C GLY A 62 18.60 23.51 1.48
N ALA A 63 18.94 23.62 2.76
CA ALA A 63 18.30 22.77 3.78
C ALA A 63 16.83 23.21 3.96
N LEU A 64 15.93 22.24 4.23
CA LEU A 64 14.51 22.51 4.37
C LEU A 64 13.89 21.68 5.48
N ASP A 65 13.14 22.34 6.36
CA ASP A 65 12.25 21.72 7.33
C ASP A 65 10.81 21.78 6.83
N VAL A 66 10.13 20.66 6.79
CA VAL A 66 8.73 20.54 6.33
C VAL A 66 7.85 20.10 7.49
N ALA A 67 6.84 20.88 7.78
CA ALA A 67 5.83 20.52 8.77
C ALA A 67 4.97 19.36 8.25
N VAL A 68 4.59 18.45 9.16
CA VAL A 68 3.70 17.32 8.87
C VAL A 68 2.54 17.37 9.87
N ALA A 69 1.34 17.60 9.38
CA ALA A 69 0.14 17.44 10.18
C ALA A 69 -0.21 15.95 10.28
N VAL A 70 -0.52 15.50 11.49
CA VAL A 70 -0.84 14.11 11.80
C VAL A 70 -2.26 14.03 12.31
N LYS A 71 -3.06 13.14 11.69
CA LYS A 71 -4.40 12.78 12.18
C LYS A 71 -4.42 11.29 12.48
N ILE A 72 -4.69 10.97 13.72
CA ILE A 72 -4.84 9.62 14.26
C ILE A 72 -5.95 9.66 15.31
N ASP A 73 -6.61 8.54 15.54
CA ASP A 73 -7.60 8.41 16.63
C ASP A 73 -6.94 8.72 17.98
N GLU A 74 -7.61 9.50 18.84
CA GLU A 74 -7.09 9.96 20.14
C GLU A 74 -6.71 8.79 21.06
N ALA A 75 -7.46 7.69 21.02
CA ALA A 75 -7.17 6.51 21.83
C ALA A 75 -5.91 5.77 21.36
N ASN A 76 -5.54 5.90 20.09
CA ASN A 76 -4.37 5.26 19.49
C ASN A 76 -3.13 6.16 19.48
N ALA A 77 -3.31 7.48 19.56
CA ALA A 77 -2.21 8.45 19.49
C ALA A 77 -1.04 8.15 20.48
N PRO A 78 -1.29 7.76 21.74
CA PRO A 78 -0.22 7.46 22.69
C PRO A 78 0.61 6.20 22.36
N LEU A 79 0.14 5.35 21.42
CA LEU A 79 0.82 4.12 21.03
C LEU A 79 1.96 4.36 20.05
N PHE A 80 1.94 5.51 19.34
CA PHE A 80 2.86 5.84 18.27
C PHE A 80 3.59 7.14 18.53
N ASN A 81 4.88 7.17 18.22
CA ASN A 81 5.64 8.41 18.14
C ASN A 81 5.77 8.79 16.65
N ILE A 82 4.99 9.78 16.25
CA ILE A 82 4.91 10.25 14.85
C ILE A 82 5.50 11.66 14.79
N PRO A 83 6.63 11.88 14.08
CA PRO A 83 7.21 13.20 13.94
C PRO A 83 6.25 14.15 13.22
N THR A 84 6.17 15.38 13.70
CA THR A 84 5.40 16.47 13.07
C THR A 84 6.24 17.31 12.12
N LYS A 85 7.45 16.87 11.84
CA LYS A 85 8.41 17.54 10.95
C LYS A 85 9.34 16.52 10.31
N VAL A 86 9.70 16.77 9.04
CA VAL A 86 10.82 16.10 8.35
C VAL A 86 11.80 17.15 7.85
N SER A 87 13.08 16.77 7.76
CA SER A 87 14.15 17.69 7.34
C SER A 87 14.90 17.10 6.15
N PHE A 88 15.25 17.98 5.22
CA PHE A 88 16.14 17.68 4.10
C PHE A 88 17.43 18.48 4.27
N ALA A 89 18.58 17.87 4.10
CA ALA A 89 19.83 18.59 3.98
C ALA A 89 19.94 19.26 2.60
N ASP A 90 20.88 20.21 2.46
CA ASP A 90 21.14 20.85 1.18
C ASP A 90 21.55 19.80 0.13
N GLY A 91 20.95 19.86 -1.04
CA GLY A 91 21.19 18.90 -2.13
C GLY A 91 20.42 17.58 -2.04
N GLU A 92 19.80 17.27 -0.93
CA GLU A 92 19.00 16.02 -0.78
C GLU A 92 17.64 16.17 -1.46
N ASN A 93 17.23 15.12 -2.21
CA ASN A 93 15.93 15.02 -2.86
C ASN A 93 14.97 14.07 -2.13
N ALA A 94 15.44 13.34 -1.13
CA ALA A 94 14.65 12.37 -0.39
C ALA A 94 15.03 12.39 1.10
N THR A 95 14.03 12.20 1.94
CA THR A 95 14.17 11.99 3.38
C THR A 95 13.11 11.00 3.85
N LYS A 96 13.09 10.68 5.14
CA LYS A 96 12.13 9.73 5.72
C LYS A 96 11.44 10.33 6.93
N LEU A 97 10.12 10.15 7.02
CA LEU A 97 9.38 10.28 8.26
C LEU A 97 9.36 8.89 8.91
N VAL A 98 9.88 8.78 10.14
CA VAL A 98 10.00 7.50 10.85
C VAL A 98 8.97 7.48 11.98
N ILE A 99 7.96 6.61 11.83
CA ILE A 99 6.97 6.34 12.87
C ILE A 99 7.52 5.21 13.74
N THR A 100 7.62 5.41 15.05
CA THR A 100 8.07 4.39 15.99
C THR A 100 6.97 4.01 16.98
N PHE A 101 6.99 2.77 17.44
CA PHE A 101 6.01 2.23 18.38
C PHE A 101 6.59 1.08 19.19
N ASP A 102 5.94 0.75 20.29
CA ASP A 102 6.25 -0.42 21.12
C ASP A 102 5.23 -1.53 20.82
N PRO A 103 5.63 -2.63 20.14
CA PRO A 103 4.72 -3.73 19.80
C PRO A 103 3.98 -4.31 21.03
N ALA A 104 4.61 -4.29 22.21
CA ALA A 104 3.99 -4.81 23.44
C ALA A 104 2.76 -4.01 23.90
N LYS A 105 2.57 -2.80 23.36
CA LYS A 105 1.41 -1.94 23.65
C LYS A 105 0.33 -2.03 22.58
N LEU A 106 0.60 -2.69 21.47
CA LEU A 106 -0.35 -2.86 20.40
C LEU A 106 -1.28 -4.05 20.68
N THR A 107 -2.45 -4.03 20.06
CA THR A 107 -3.41 -5.12 20.15
C THR A 107 -3.39 -5.90 18.84
N TYR A 108 -3.21 -7.20 18.90
CA TYR A 108 -3.26 -8.09 17.74
C TYR A 108 -4.63 -8.04 17.04
N GLY A 109 -4.62 -8.21 15.72
CA GLY A 109 -5.82 -8.11 14.87
C GLY A 109 -6.31 -6.68 14.67
N LYS A 110 -5.62 -5.66 15.23
CA LYS A 110 -6.04 -4.26 15.13
C LYS A 110 -5.34 -3.53 14.00
N LYS A 111 -6.12 -2.69 13.30
CA LYS A 111 -5.66 -1.76 12.28
C LYS A 111 -5.63 -0.34 12.85
N TYR A 112 -4.56 0.39 12.58
CA TYR A 112 -4.32 1.75 13.08
C TYR A 112 -4.24 2.73 11.90
N PRO A 113 -5.37 3.36 11.50
CA PRO A 113 -5.38 4.34 10.42
C PRO A 113 -4.70 5.63 10.87
N ILE A 114 -3.82 6.15 10.02
CA ILE A 114 -3.07 7.39 10.21
C ILE A 114 -3.18 8.21 8.93
N THR A 115 -3.40 9.51 9.05
CA THR A 115 -3.31 10.44 7.91
C THR A 115 -2.18 11.42 8.18
N LEU A 116 -1.29 11.55 7.22
CA LEU A 116 -0.18 12.49 7.21
C LEU A 116 -0.42 13.53 6.12
N GLN A 117 -0.22 14.81 6.41
CA GLN A 117 -0.34 15.90 5.44
C GLN A 117 0.86 16.82 5.52
N LEU A 118 1.50 17.07 4.38
CA LEU A 118 2.61 18.02 4.26
C LEU A 118 2.10 19.45 4.34
N GLY A 119 2.94 20.37 4.83
CA GLY A 119 2.62 21.79 4.92
C GLY A 119 2.35 22.39 3.52
N ALA A 120 1.28 23.19 3.41
CA ALA A 120 0.77 23.70 2.13
C ALA A 120 1.72 24.65 1.39
N ASP A 121 2.66 25.26 2.09
CA ASP A 121 3.62 26.23 1.58
C ASP A 121 4.79 25.63 0.77
N VAL A 122 4.95 24.32 0.82
CA VAL A 122 6.08 23.61 0.19
C VAL A 122 5.67 22.47 -0.74
N ILE A 123 4.36 22.20 -0.88
CA ILE A 123 3.83 21.11 -1.71
C ILE A 123 3.88 21.42 -3.19
N THR A 124 3.70 20.39 -4.02
CA THR A 124 3.53 20.53 -5.47
C THR A 124 2.11 20.17 -5.88
N ASP A 125 1.55 20.88 -6.85
CA ASP A 125 0.22 20.60 -7.43
C ASP A 125 0.14 19.22 -8.09
N TYR A 126 1.28 18.64 -8.43
CA TYR A 126 1.37 17.35 -9.12
C TYR A 126 1.74 16.17 -8.22
N GLY A 127 2.06 16.43 -6.95
CA GLY A 127 2.47 15.43 -5.97
C GLY A 127 1.37 15.06 -4.99
N ARG A 128 1.60 13.98 -4.26
CA ARG A 128 0.72 13.59 -3.15
C ARG A 128 1.19 14.31 -1.88
N ASP A 129 0.42 15.27 -1.42
CA ASP A 129 0.63 16.00 -0.16
C ASP A 129 -0.05 15.33 1.04
N LEU A 130 -1.08 14.51 0.76
CA LEU A 130 -1.85 13.75 1.74
C LEU A 130 -1.56 12.26 1.58
N LEU A 131 -1.19 11.59 2.66
CA LEU A 131 -1.01 10.15 2.73
C LEU A 131 -1.92 9.58 3.83
N ALA A 132 -2.95 8.84 3.42
CA ALA A 132 -3.71 7.97 4.30
C ALA A 132 -3.05 6.60 4.30
N LEU A 133 -2.62 6.13 5.47
CA LEU A 133 -2.01 4.83 5.65
C LEU A 133 -2.67 4.08 6.80
N THR A 134 -2.56 2.77 6.78
CA THR A 134 -3.03 1.88 7.83
C THR A 134 -1.85 1.02 8.30
N LEU A 135 -1.51 1.11 9.56
CA LEU A 135 -0.58 0.17 10.18
C LEU A 135 -1.41 -1.03 10.66
N ASP A 136 -1.16 -2.19 10.06
CA ASP A 136 -1.88 -3.43 10.34
C ASP A 136 -1.04 -4.29 11.28
N TYR A 137 -1.58 -4.58 12.48
CA TYR A 137 -0.94 -5.46 13.45
C TYR A 137 -1.71 -6.77 13.52
N PRO A 138 -1.50 -7.68 12.54
CA PRO A 138 -2.28 -8.89 12.41
C PRO A 138 -2.04 -9.86 13.57
N GLU A 139 -2.93 -10.82 13.71
CA GLU A 139 -2.69 -11.95 14.62
C GLU A 139 -1.52 -12.80 14.11
N PRO A 140 -0.60 -13.21 15.00
CA PRO A 140 0.54 -14.02 14.61
C PRO A 140 0.12 -15.47 14.39
N TYR A 141 0.34 -15.96 13.18
CA TYR A 141 0.15 -17.36 12.82
C TYR A 141 1.48 -17.98 12.39
N VAL A 142 1.69 -19.25 12.79
CA VAL A 142 2.86 -20.04 12.40
C VAL A 142 2.42 -21.22 11.53
N SER A 143 3.19 -21.47 10.47
CA SER A 143 2.95 -22.61 9.60
C SER A 143 3.21 -23.93 10.33
N LEU A 144 2.28 -24.86 10.23
CA LEU A 144 2.41 -26.25 10.66
C LEU A 144 2.78 -27.17 9.48
N GLY A 145 2.92 -26.60 8.28
CA GLY A 145 3.14 -27.33 7.04
C GLY A 145 1.86 -27.52 6.23
N LYS A 146 1.93 -28.40 5.23
CA LYS A 146 0.81 -28.68 4.33
C LYS A 146 -0.04 -29.85 4.87
N GLY A 147 -1.34 -29.72 4.67
CA GLY A 147 -2.33 -30.78 4.88
C GLY A 147 -3.23 -30.94 3.66
N LYS A 148 -4.07 -31.97 3.68
CA LYS A 148 -5.06 -32.20 2.64
C LYS A 148 -6.36 -31.49 2.99
N PHE A 149 -6.84 -30.65 2.09
CA PHE A 149 -8.16 -30.06 2.12
C PHE A 149 -9.05 -30.80 1.11
N ILE A 150 -10.09 -31.47 1.60
CA ILE A 150 -11.02 -32.23 0.77
C ILE A 150 -12.31 -31.40 0.70
N ASP A 151 -12.59 -30.87 -0.48
CA ASP A 151 -13.86 -30.18 -0.76
C ASP A 151 -14.82 -31.16 -1.46
N THR A 152 -15.89 -31.51 -0.78
CA THR A 152 -16.92 -32.43 -1.29
C THR A 152 -18.14 -31.71 -1.87
N TYR A 153 -18.09 -30.39 -1.97
CA TYR A 153 -19.30 -29.61 -2.31
C TYR A 153 -19.12 -28.66 -3.51
N LEU A 154 -18.02 -27.90 -3.57
CA LEU A 154 -17.82 -26.92 -4.62
C LEU A 154 -17.04 -27.48 -5.82
N PHE A 155 -15.91 -28.10 -5.56
CA PHE A 155 -14.99 -28.60 -6.60
C PHE A 155 -14.87 -30.12 -6.61
N GLU A 156 -15.37 -30.80 -5.56
CA GLU A 156 -15.34 -32.27 -5.40
C GLU A 156 -13.92 -32.86 -5.57
N ASP A 157 -12.89 -32.13 -5.07
CA ASP A 157 -11.49 -32.49 -5.25
C ASP A 157 -10.68 -32.31 -3.94
N GLU A 158 -9.40 -32.69 -3.97
CA GLU A 158 -8.46 -32.67 -2.87
C GLU A 158 -7.26 -31.79 -3.20
N TYR A 159 -6.98 -30.81 -2.34
CA TYR A 159 -5.91 -29.83 -2.52
C TYR A 159 -4.90 -29.88 -1.37
N ASP A 160 -3.62 -29.59 -1.70
CA ASP A 160 -2.59 -29.35 -0.69
C ASP A 160 -2.66 -27.91 -0.19
N VAL A 161 -3.09 -27.73 1.06
CA VAL A 161 -3.21 -26.39 1.66
C VAL A 161 -2.24 -26.22 2.83
N GLU A 162 -1.71 -25.04 2.99
CA GLU A 162 -0.93 -24.69 4.17
C GLU A 162 -1.86 -24.52 5.37
N ILE A 163 -1.49 -25.17 6.48
CA ILE A 163 -2.18 -25.07 7.76
C ILE A 163 -1.36 -24.19 8.67
N GLN A 164 -1.98 -23.19 9.27
CA GLN A 164 -1.34 -22.30 10.23
C GLN A 164 -2.08 -22.34 11.57
N GLN A 165 -1.33 -22.20 12.66
CA GLN A 165 -1.84 -22.11 14.03
C GLN A 165 -1.61 -20.72 14.59
N ASN A 166 -2.61 -20.16 15.27
CA ASN A 166 -2.49 -18.90 15.97
C ASN A 166 -1.56 -19.07 17.20
N GLN A 167 -0.59 -18.16 17.33
CA GLN A 167 0.40 -18.24 18.42
C GLN A 167 -0.15 -17.74 19.76
N ILE A 168 -1.25 -16.97 19.74
CA ILE A 168 -1.89 -16.45 20.95
C ILE A 168 -2.95 -17.42 21.46
N ASP A 169 -3.79 -17.92 20.57
CA ASP A 169 -4.81 -18.95 20.85
C ASP A 169 -4.45 -20.25 20.10
N PRO A 170 -3.80 -21.21 20.77
CA PRO A 170 -3.38 -22.46 20.14
C PRO A 170 -4.54 -23.35 19.67
N THR A 171 -5.78 -23.00 20.00
CA THR A 171 -6.97 -23.69 19.50
C THR A 171 -7.45 -23.16 18.16
N MET A 172 -6.97 -21.98 17.74
CA MET A 172 -7.31 -21.33 16.48
C MET A 172 -6.33 -21.74 15.39
N PHE A 173 -6.89 -22.13 14.26
CA PHE A 173 -6.17 -22.54 13.06
C PHE A 173 -6.74 -21.82 11.85
N ARG A 174 -5.93 -21.71 10.78
CA ARG A 174 -6.42 -21.27 9.48
C ARG A 174 -5.81 -22.07 8.35
N LEU A 175 -6.59 -22.25 7.28
CA LEU A 175 -6.14 -22.75 5.99
C LEU A 175 -5.82 -21.56 5.11
N VAL A 176 -4.67 -21.60 4.43
CA VAL A 176 -4.24 -20.55 3.53
C VAL A 176 -4.73 -20.88 2.12
N LYS A 177 -5.56 -20.02 1.56
CA LYS A 177 -6.08 -20.11 0.18
C LYS A 177 -6.68 -21.48 -0.18
N PRO A 178 -7.57 -22.06 0.66
CA PRO A 178 -8.02 -23.45 0.50
C PRO A 178 -8.78 -23.71 -0.79
N TYR A 179 -9.34 -22.67 -1.43
CA TYR A 179 -10.10 -22.78 -2.68
C TYR A 179 -9.33 -22.29 -3.92
N HIS A 180 -8.07 -21.86 -3.75
CA HIS A 180 -7.34 -21.19 -4.83
C HIS A 180 -7.08 -22.11 -6.03
N GLU A 181 -6.63 -23.35 -5.78
CA GLU A 181 -6.37 -24.33 -6.84
C GLU A 181 -7.65 -24.72 -7.59
N GLY A 182 -8.77 -24.93 -6.88
CA GLY A 182 -10.06 -25.24 -7.51
C GLY A 182 -10.60 -24.08 -8.35
N ILE A 183 -10.47 -22.86 -7.85
CA ILE A 183 -10.87 -21.64 -8.57
C ILE A 183 -10.03 -21.47 -9.84
N GLU A 184 -8.73 -21.71 -9.78
CA GLU A 184 -7.84 -21.64 -10.95
C GLU A 184 -8.13 -22.74 -11.96
N ALA A 185 -8.36 -23.99 -11.49
CA ALA A 185 -8.64 -25.13 -12.36
C ALA A 185 -9.95 -24.96 -13.15
N GLU A 186 -10.98 -24.38 -12.53
CA GLU A 186 -12.29 -24.11 -13.14
C GLU A 186 -12.36 -22.74 -13.85
N GLU A 187 -11.24 -22.01 -13.93
CA GLU A 187 -11.15 -20.68 -14.58
C GLU A 187 -12.21 -19.69 -14.06
N ILE A 188 -12.58 -19.77 -12.76
CA ILE A 188 -13.63 -18.93 -12.18
C ILE A 188 -13.11 -17.50 -12.02
N PRO A 189 -13.77 -16.49 -12.61
CA PRO A 189 -13.36 -15.11 -12.49
C PRO A 189 -13.67 -14.56 -11.08
N THR A 190 -12.69 -14.48 -10.21
CA THR A 190 -12.85 -14.06 -8.80
C THR A 190 -12.78 -12.55 -8.59
N LYS A 191 -12.43 -11.76 -9.61
CA LYS A 191 -12.19 -10.29 -9.49
C LYS A 191 -11.24 -9.93 -8.31
N GLY A 192 -10.38 -10.86 -7.89
CA GLY A 192 -9.45 -10.67 -6.80
C GLY A 192 -9.98 -10.96 -5.39
N ASN A 193 -11.18 -11.50 -5.25
CA ASN A 193 -11.85 -11.74 -3.96
C ASN A 193 -11.90 -13.22 -3.55
N ALA A 194 -10.94 -14.04 -3.94
CA ALA A 194 -10.82 -15.38 -3.38
C ALA A 194 -10.47 -15.29 -1.89
N ALA A 195 -11.16 -16.05 -1.04
CA ALA A 195 -10.87 -16.08 0.40
C ALA A 195 -9.41 -16.45 0.65
N GLU A 196 -8.63 -15.53 1.23
CA GLU A 196 -7.23 -15.74 1.56
C GLU A 196 -7.06 -16.76 2.69
N PHE A 197 -8.04 -16.83 3.62
CA PHE A 197 -7.99 -17.72 4.77
C PHE A 197 -9.38 -18.29 5.08
N VAL A 198 -9.39 -19.54 5.58
CA VAL A 198 -10.53 -20.12 6.30
C VAL A 198 -10.05 -20.42 7.71
N THR A 199 -10.61 -19.72 8.68
CA THR A 199 -10.24 -19.87 10.10
C THR A 199 -11.21 -20.80 10.80
N PHE A 200 -10.69 -21.68 11.67
CA PHE A 200 -11.48 -22.62 12.46
C PHE A 200 -10.85 -22.85 13.83
N ARG A 201 -11.64 -23.35 14.76
CA ARG A 201 -11.19 -23.68 16.11
C ARG A 201 -11.29 -25.18 16.36
N ILE A 202 -10.23 -25.78 16.91
CA ILE A 202 -10.23 -27.15 17.39
C ILE A 202 -10.46 -27.15 18.90
N LEU A 203 -11.54 -27.79 19.32
CA LEU A 203 -11.90 -27.92 20.72
C LEU A 203 -11.37 -29.20 21.30
N LYS A 204 -11.17 -29.21 22.64
CA LYS A 204 -10.89 -30.46 23.36
C LYS A 204 -12.11 -31.33 23.33
N LYS A 205 -11.88 -32.68 23.37
CA LYS A 205 -12.95 -33.67 23.45
C LYS A 205 -13.83 -33.41 24.68
N GLY A 206 -15.11 -33.15 24.46
CA GLY A 206 -16.09 -32.82 25.50
C GLY A 206 -16.42 -31.32 25.62
N GLU A 207 -15.70 -30.45 24.98
CA GLU A 207 -16.14 -29.05 24.79
C GLU A 207 -17.14 -29.01 23.62
N ILE A 208 -18.35 -28.61 23.91
CA ILE A 208 -19.37 -28.37 22.89
C ILE A 208 -19.35 -26.84 22.64
N LEU A 209 -19.02 -26.43 21.42
CA LEU A 209 -19.37 -25.07 21.00
C LEU A 209 -20.86 -25.05 20.71
N GLU A 210 -21.59 -24.17 21.39
CA GLU A 210 -23.00 -23.91 21.08
C GLU A 210 -23.17 -23.32 19.68
N ASP A 211 -22.12 -22.63 19.16
CA ASP A 211 -22.05 -22.10 17.80
C ASP A 211 -20.64 -22.29 17.22
N VAL A 212 -20.54 -22.94 16.06
CA VAL A 212 -19.33 -22.90 15.23
C VAL A 212 -19.44 -21.66 14.34
N GLU A 213 -18.89 -20.56 14.81
CA GLU A 213 -18.77 -19.36 13.98
C GLU A 213 -17.62 -19.58 12.99
N ILE A 214 -17.95 -19.95 11.77
CA ILE A 214 -17.01 -19.88 10.65
C ILE A 214 -17.01 -18.42 10.23
N THR A 215 -16.07 -17.64 10.75
CA THR A 215 -15.86 -16.27 10.32
C THR A 215 -15.33 -16.30 8.90
N ARG A 216 -16.21 -15.95 7.97
CA ARG A 216 -15.89 -15.71 6.58
C ARG A 216 -15.41 -14.28 6.49
N GLU A 217 -14.11 -14.05 6.57
CA GLU A 217 -13.55 -12.76 6.21
C GLU A 217 -13.59 -12.64 4.69
N ASP A 218 -14.59 -11.92 4.25
CA ASP A 218 -14.84 -11.36 2.91
C ASP A 218 -14.66 -12.28 1.68
N LEU A 219 -15.78 -12.68 1.18
CA LEU A 219 -15.98 -13.05 -0.24
C LEU A 219 -16.03 -11.81 -1.13
#